data_92a77ab32277cf2fb50200cc9f069bdf
#
_entry.id   92a77ab32277cf2fb50200cc9f069bdf
#
_cell.length_a   1.000
_cell.length_b   1.000
_cell.length_c   1.000
_cell.angle_alpha   90.00
_cell.angle_beta   90.00
_cell.angle_gamma   90.00
#
_symmetry.space_group_name_H-M   'P 1'
#
loop_
_entity.id
_entity.type
_entity.pdbx_description
1 polymer ?
#
loop_
_entity_poly.entity_id
_entity_poly.type
_entity_poly.pdbx_seq_one_letter_code
_entity_poly.pdbx_strand_id
1 'polypeptide(L)'
;MSDEASYEGGSLIIQTGGDESKEFRLSPGHIVIYPSSTLHCVAPVMSGVRFVCVGWIESYVKAPDDRSILFNIDAGARGLLARHGRSDELDLIFQSYTNAVRRLSS
;
A
#
# COMPACT_ATOMS: atom_id res chain seq x y z
N MET A 1 -17.98 -1.13 10.21
CA MET A 1 -17.78 -0.34 8.97
C MET A 1 -19.04 -0.33 8.14
N SER A 2 -19.30 0.77 7.44
CA SER A 2 -20.52 0.91 6.63
C SER A 2 -20.42 0.14 5.32
N ASP A 3 -21.55 -0.46 4.91
CA ASP A 3 -21.71 -1.00 3.57
C ASP A 3 -21.76 0.17 2.57
N GLU A 4 -21.09 0.06 1.43
CA GLU A 4 -21.04 1.10 0.40
C GLU A 4 -22.40 1.45 -0.18
N ALA A 5 -23.37 0.55 -0.07
CA ALA A 5 -24.77 0.79 -0.51
C ALA A 5 -25.59 1.55 0.51
N SER A 6 -25.12 1.72 1.76
CA SER A 6 -25.88 2.34 2.85
C SER A 6 -25.74 3.86 2.92
N TYR A 7 -24.89 4.46 2.10
CA TYR A 7 -24.64 5.89 2.06
C TYR A 7 -24.33 6.35 0.65
N GLU A 8 -24.53 7.64 0.41
CA GLU A 8 -24.15 8.29 -0.85
C GLU A 8 -23.06 9.33 -0.61
N GLY A 9 -22.17 9.49 -1.58
CA GLY A 9 -21.00 10.35 -1.44
C GLY A 9 -19.94 9.69 -0.57
N GLY A 10 -19.09 10.49 0.06
CA GLY A 10 -18.09 10.01 1.01
C GLY A 10 -16.94 9.22 0.42
N SER A 11 -16.73 9.29 -0.90
CA SER A 11 -15.61 8.61 -1.55
C SER A 11 -14.27 9.16 -1.09
N LEU A 12 -13.30 8.27 -0.88
CA LEU A 12 -11.92 8.67 -0.70
C LEU A 12 -11.31 8.96 -2.07
N ILE A 13 -10.79 10.17 -2.24
CA ILE A 13 -10.19 10.63 -3.49
C ILE A 13 -8.69 10.77 -3.27
N ILE A 14 -7.90 10.05 -4.05
CA ILE A 14 -6.44 10.06 -3.97
C ILE A 14 -5.88 10.54 -5.30
N GLN A 15 -5.00 11.54 -5.25
CA GLN A 15 -4.29 12.01 -6.43
C GLN A 15 -3.16 11.03 -6.75
N THR A 16 -3.21 10.44 -7.93
CA THR A 16 -2.28 9.39 -8.34
C THR A 16 -1.12 9.90 -9.19
N GLY A 17 -1.24 11.10 -9.75
CA GLY A 17 -0.16 11.73 -10.51
C GLY A 17 -0.70 12.85 -11.38
N GLY A 18 0.01 13.98 -11.44
CA GLY A 18 -0.42 15.15 -12.21
C GLY A 18 -1.84 15.58 -11.84
N ASP A 19 -2.74 15.61 -12.82
CA ASP A 19 -4.14 15.95 -12.61
C ASP A 19 -5.03 14.70 -12.41
N GLU A 20 -4.43 13.51 -12.36
CA GLU A 20 -5.19 12.27 -12.22
C GLU A 20 -5.50 11.96 -10.76
N SER A 21 -6.73 11.49 -10.53
CA SER A 21 -7.16 11.03 -9.22
C SER A 21 -7.96 9.75 -9.34
N LYS A 22 -8.00 8.98 -8.24
CA LYS A 22 -8.83 7.78 -8.12
C LYS A 22 -9.78 7.93 -6.96
N GLU A 23 -11.00 7.45 -7.14
CA GLU A 23 -12.00 7.39 -6.09
C GLU A 23 -12.13 5.96 -5.56
N PHE A 24 -12.27 5.85 -4.26
CA PHE A 24 -12.41 4.57 -3.59
C PHE A 24 -13.66 4.59 -2.70
N ARG A 25 -14.50 3.58 -2.89
CA ARG A 25 -15.64 3.26 -2.01
C ARG A 25 -15.55 1.78 -1.68
N LEU A 26 -14.96 1.48 -0.54
CA LEU A 26 -14.65 0.10 -0.17
C LEU A 26 -15.84 -0.56 0.51
N SER A 27 -16.04 -1.84 0.17
CA SER A 27 -16.94 -2.71 0.92
C SER A 27 -16.36 -3.02 2.29
N PRO A 28 -17.19 -3.37 3.30
CA PRO A 28 -16.68 -3.82 4.59
C PRO A 28 -15.67 -4.96 4.44
N GLY A 29 -14.60 -4.89 5.21
CA GLY A 29 -13.52 -5.87 5.16
C GLY A 29 -12.43 -5.56 4.14
N HIS A 30 -12.57 -4.54 3.32
CA HIS A 30 -11.55 -4.06 2.40
C HIS A 30 -10.75 -2.92 3.03
N ILE A 31 -9.54 -2.75 2.53
CA ILE A 31 -8.63 -1.72 3.01
C ILE A 31 -7.91 -1.08 1.83
N VAL A 32 -7.63 0.22 1.94
CA VAL A 32 -6.75 0.93 1.03
C VAL A 32 -5.59 1.52 1.82
N ILE A 33 -4.39 1.34 1.31
CA ILE A 33 -3.16 1.86 1.93
C ILE A 33 -2.49 2.78 0.92
N TYR A 34 -2.11 3.96 1.38
CA TYR A 34 -1.43 4.94 0.53
C TYR A 34 -0.45 5.77 1.37
N PRO A 35 0.60 6.33 0.75
CA PRO A 35 1.54 7.21 1.46
C PRO A 35 0.82 8.43 2.03
N SER A 36 1.09 8.78 3.26
CA SER A 36 0.45 9.93 3.93
C SER A 36 0.78 11.27 3.26
N SER A 37 1.88 11.33 2.52
CA SER A 37 2.27 12.49 1.72
C SER A 37 1.45 12.66 0.45
N THR A 38 0.68 11.65 0.05
CA THR A 38 -0.18 11.71 -1.13
C THR A 38 -1.33 12.67 -0.89
N LEU A 39 -1.59 13.55 -1.86
CA LEU A 39 -2.73 14.47 -1.78
C LEU A 39 -4.03 13.68 -1.86
N HIS A 40 -4.88 13.87 -0.85
CA HIS A 40 -6.12 13.11 -0.73
C HIS A 40 -7.19 13.91 0.00
N CYS A 41 -8.43 13.53 -0.23
CA CYS A 41 -9.56 14.10 0.50
C CYS A 41 -10.70 13.09 0.55
N VAL A 42 -11.66 13.34 1.43
CA VAL A 42 -12.91 12.57 1.49
C VAL A 42 -14.02 13.47 0.98
N ALA A 43 -14.74 13.01 -0.04
CA ALA A 43 -15.89 13.73 -0.57
C ALA A 43 -17.02 13.80 0.47
N PRO A 44 -17.89 14.82 0.43
CA PRO A 44 -18.99 14.91 1.37
C PRO A 44 -19.94 13.71 1.27
N VAL A 45 -20.41 13.23 2.42
CA VAL A 45 -21.49 12.25 2.48
C VAL A 45 -22.80 12.96 2.20
N MET A 46 -23.47 12.57 1.13
CA MET A 46 -24.70 13.24 0.68
C MET A 46 -25.94 12.68 1.37
N SER A 47 -25.96 11.38 1.70
CA SER A 47 -27.02 10.74 2.46
C SER A 47 -26.48 9.52 3.18
N GLY A 48 -27.16 9.13 4.28
CA GLY A 48 -26.74 8.02 5.11
C GLY A 48 -25.58 8.40 6.04
N VAL A 49 -24.97 7.38 6.63
CA VAL A 49 -23.86 7.53 7.56
C VAL A 49 -22.73 6.60 7.11
N ARG A 50 -21.53 7.16 7.05
CA ARG A 50 -20.33 6.42 6.69
C ARG A 50 -19.43 6.23 7.91
N PHE A 51 -19.28 4.97 8.35
CA PHE A 51 -18.35 4.58 9.41
C PHE A 51 -17.14 3.91 8.83
N VAL A 52 -15.95 4.37 9.19
CA VAL A 52 -14.68 3.80 8.74
C VAL A 52 -13.69 3.73 9.89
N CYS A 53 -12.71 2.87 9.73
CA CYS A 53 -11.56 2.80 10.62
C CYS A 53 -10.35 3.36 9.87
N VAL A 54 -9.63 4.28 10.49
CA VAL A 54 -8.45 4.94 9.93
C VAL A 54 -7.29 4.73 10.86
N GLY A 55 -6.11 4.48 10.30
CA GLY A 55 -4.89 4.33 11.08
C GLY A 55 -3.67 4.76 10.30
N TRP A 56 -2.55 4.84 10.98
CA TRP A 56 -1.26 5.16 10.39
C TRP A 56 -0.28 4.02 10.65
N ILE A 57 0.48 3.69 9.61
CA ILE A 57 1.53 2.68 9.67
C ILE A 57 2.86 3.39 9.44
N GLU A 58 3.80 3.18 10.34
CA GLU A 58 5.16 3.69 10.19
C GLU A 58 6.06 2.58 9.68
N SER A 59 6.79 2.86 8.58
CA SER A 59 7.73 1.91 8.02
C SER A 59 9.04 1.90 8.81
N TYR A 60 9.62 0.72 9.00
CA TYR A 60 10.97 0.60 9.54
C TYR A 60 12.02 1.21 8.60
N VAL A 61 11.78 1.14 7.30
CA VAL A 61 12.61 1.78 6.29
C VAL A 61 11.98 3.12 5.96
N LYS A 62 12.58 4.21 6.40
CA LYS A 62 11.96 5.54 6.34
C LYS A 62 12.12 6.24 5.00
N ALA A 63 13.23 6.02 4.30
CA ALA A 63 13.46 6.65 3.00
C ALA A 63 12.60 6.00 1.92
N PRO A 64 11.76 6.77 1.19
CA PRO A 64 10.89 6.20 0.15
C PRO A 64 11.66 5.51 -0.97
N ASP A 65 12.82 6.04 -1.36
CA ASP A 65 13.64 5.44 -2.40
C ASP A 65 14.18 4.07 -1.99
N ASP A 66 14.61 3.94 -0.73
CA ASP A 66 15.07 2.67 -0.18
C ASP A 66 13.92 1.65 -0.14
N ARG A 67 12.71 2.08 0.24
CA ARG A 67 11.54 1.21 0.23
C ARG A 67 11.22 0.69 -1.17
N SER A 68 11.33 1.55 -2.18
CA SER A 68 11.09 1.16 -3.58
C SER A 68 12.11 0.13 -4.06
N ILE A 69 13.37 0.32 -3.74
CA ILE A 69 14.44 -0.64 -4.07
C ILE A 69 14.15 -2.00 -3.42
N LEU A 70 13.88 -1.99 -2.13
CA LEU A 70 13.60 -3.23 -1.39
C LEU A 70 12.35 -3.94 -1.89
N PHE A 71 11.30 -3.18 -2.18
CA PHE A 71 10.07 -3.74 -2.73
C PHE A 71 10.33 -4.44 -4.07
N ASN A 72 11.07 -3.81 -4.97
CA ASN A 72 11.36 -4.38 -6.28
C ASN A 72 12.22 -5.64 -6.19
N ILE A 73 13.19 -5.67 -5.29
CA ILE A 73 14.01 -6.86 -5.06
C ILE A 73 13.15 -8.01 -4.56
N ASP A 74 12.32 -7.76 -3.56
CA ASP A 74 11.44 -8.78 -2.98
C ASP A 74 10.41 -9.28 -4.02
N ALA A 75 9.77 -8.39 -4.73
CA ALA A 75 8.78 -8.74 -5.74
C ALA A 75 9.39 -9.56 -6.87
N GLY A 76 10.56 -9.15 -7.36
CA GLY A 76 11.29 -9.89 -8.39
C GLY A 76 11.71 -11.29 -7.94
N ALA A 77 12.25 -11.38 -6.74
CA ALA A 77 12.68 -12.68 -6.18
C ALA A 77 11.48 -13.61 -5.95
N ARG A 78 10.38 -13.09 -5.44
CA ARG A 78 9.16 -13.89 -5.25
C ARG A 78 8.56 -14.35 -6.58
N GLY A 79 8.62 -13.51 -7.61
CA GLY A 79 8.19 -13.88 -8.94
C GLY A 79 9.03 -15.03 -9.54
N LEU A 80 10.33 -14.97 -9.37
CA LEU A 80 11.22 -16.06 -9.79
C LEU A 80 10.97 -17.33 -9.02
N LEU A 81 10.77 -17.24 -7.70
CA LEU A 81 10.44 -18.38 -6.87
C LEU A 81 9.15 -19.06 -7.33
N ALA A 82 8.12 -18.29 -7.65
CA ALA A 82 6.83 -18.80 -8.11
C ALA A 82 6.93 -19.50 -9.46
N ARG A 83 7.81 -19.05 -10.36
CA ARG A 83 7.96 -19.57 -11.71
C ARG A 83 8.92 -20.77 -11.79
N HIS A 84 9.99 -20.73 -11.03
CA HIS A 84 11.13 -21.65 -11.19
C HIS A 84 11.49 -22.43 -9.93
N GLY A 85 10.82 -22.15 -8.79
CA GLY A 85 11.14 -22.78 -7.52
C GLY A 85 12.42 -22.22 -6.89
N ARG A 86 12.85 -22.87 -5.82
CA ARG A 86 14.05 -22.45 -5.07
C ARG A 86 15.32 -22.72 -5.87
N SER A 87 16.30 -21.85 -5.67
CA SER A 87 17.65 -22.01 -6.18
C SER A 87 18.64 -21.40 -5.20
N ASP A 88 19.91 -21.77 -5.31
CA ASP A 88 20.96 -21.18 -4.47
C ASP A 88 21.08 -19.67 -4.71
N GLU A 89 20.89 -19.24 -5.95
CA GLU A 89 20.92 -17.83 -6.33
C GLU A 89 19.77 -17.05 -5.69
N LEU A 90 18.57 -17.60 -5.66
CA LEU A 90 17.44 -16.97 -4.98
C LEU A 90 17.67 -16.89 -3.47
N ASP A 91 18.26 -17.91 -2.87
CA ASP A 91 18.59 -17.86 -1.44
C ASP A 91 19.56 -16.72 -1.12
N LEU A 92 20.53 -16.47 -2.00
CA LEU A 92 21.45 -15.33 -1.86
C LEU A 92 20.71 -13.99 -1.98
N ILE A 93 19.77 -13.88 -2.90
CA ILE A 93 18.96 -12.65 -3.08
C ILE A 93 18.12 -12.41 -1.85
N PHE A 94 17.40 -13.39 -1.34
CA PHE A 94 16.59 -13.26 -0.14
C PHE A 94 17.42 -12.93 1.10
N GLN A 95 18.59 -13.53 1.23
CA GLN A 95 19.50 -13.20 2.32
C GLN A 95 19.97 -11.74 2.24
N SER A 96 20.33 -11.29 1.06
CA SER A 96 20.73 -9.88 0.83
C SER A 96 19.58 -8.93 1.09
N TYR A 97 18.37 -9.26 0.69
CA TYR A 97 17.18 -8.48 0.98
C TYR A 97 16.97 -8.32 2.48
N THR A 98 17.03 -9.42 3.23
CA THR A 98 16.85 -9.41 4.69
C THR A 98 17.91 -8.55 5.37
N ASN A 99 19.16 -8.66 4.94
CA ASN A 99 20.26 -7.86 5.47
C ASN A 99 20.12 -6.38 5.11
N ALA A 100 19.65 -6.08 3.89
CA ALA A 100 19.40 -4.71 3.46
C ALA A 100 18.27 -4.06 4.27
N VAL A 101 17.17 -4.77 4.52
CA VAL A 101 16.09 -4.28 5.38
C VAL A 101 16.62 -3.95 6.76
N ARG A 102 17.43 -4.82 7.36
CA ARG A 102 18.02 -4.59 8.68
C ARG A 102 18.93 -3.38 8.69
N ARG A 103 19.76 -3.23 7.66
CA ARG A 103 20.72 -2.12 7.55
C ARG A 103 20.03 -0.78 7.33
N LEU A 104 18.99 -0.74 6.50
CA LEU A 104 18.29 0.48 6.12
C LEU A 104 17.16 0.86 7.08
N SER A 105 16.84 -0.02 8.02
CA SER A 105 15.86 0.28 9.08
C SER A 105 16.48 1.24 10.08
N SER A 106 15.70 2.21 10.50
CA SER A 106 16.13 3.21 11.48
C SER A 106 15.62 2.92 12.87
#